data_5fa81bd49d9f098810a59ccc26e4a8b3
#
_entry.id   5fa81bd49d9f098810a59ccc26e4a8b3
#
_cell.length_a   1.000
_cell.length_b   1.000
_cell.length_c   1.000
_cell.angle_alpha   90.00
_cell.angle_beta   90.00
_cell.angle_gamma   90.00
#
_symmetry.space_group_name_H-M   'P 1'
#
loop_
_entity.id
_entity.type
_entity.pdbx_description
1 polymer ?
#
loop_
_entity_poly.entity_id
_entity_poly.type
_entity_poly.pdbx_seq_one_letter_code
_entity_poly.pdbx_strand_id
1 'polypeptide(L)'
;VIASQQAITASPISAATVALLGLLAGFDITLFDILKITIPATITGVLVGALFSMRVGKNLSEDPEYQKRLKEGLFNDKKIKIKDVKNKRSAMISVIIFMLATAFIVLFGSFEGMRPSFLIDGEIVTLGMSSIIEIVMLSAAAIILLLTKTDGIKATQGSVFPAGMQAVIAIFGIAWMGDTFLQGNMAQLTFSIEGIVRQMPWLFGIALFV
;
A
#
# COMPACT_ATOMS: atom_id res chain seq x y z
N VAL A 1 -6.88 -13.64 -3.50
CA VAL A 1 -6.66 -13.02 -2.18
C VAL A 1 -5.17 -12.78 -1.95
N ILE A 2 -4.30 -13.81 -1.98
CA ILE A 2 -2.84 -13.69 -1.73
C ILE A 2 -2.21 -12.63 -2.63
N ALA A 3 -2.43 -12.70 -3.96
CA ALA A 3 -1.86 -11.76 -4.91
C ALA A 3 -2.30 -10.30 -4.65
N SER A 4 -3.56 -10.07 -4.26
CA SER A 4 -4.06 -8.72 -3.99
C SER A 4 -3.48 -8.14 -2.70
N GLN A 5 -3.21 -8.95 -1.70
CA GLN A 5 -2.56 -8.52 -0.46
C GLN A 5 -1.08 -8.21 -0.70
N GLN A 6 -0.39 -9.05 -1.45
CA GLN A 6 1.02 -8.85 -1.78
C GLN A 6 1.26 -7.65 -2.72
N ALA A 7 0.29 -7.28 -3.55
CA ALA A 7 0.40 -6.12 -4.42
C ALA A 7 0.59 -4.79 -3.66
N ILE A 8 0.15 -4.71 -2.41
CA ILE A 8 0.33 -3.54 -1.56
C ILE A 8 1.82 -3.23 -1.35
N THR A 9 2.65 -4.25 -1.11
CA THR A 9 4.09 -4.08 -0.86
C THR A 9 4.88 -3.66 -2.11
N ALA A 10 4.38 -3.98 -3.30
CA ALA A 10 5.00 -3.61 -4.58
C ALA A 10 4.41 -2.32 -5.19
N SER A 11 3.47 -1.67 -4.50
CA SER A 11 2.83 -0.45 -5.01
C SER A 11 3.61 0.80 -4.61
N PRO A 12 3.96 1.69 -5.55
CA PRO A 12 4.67 2.93 -5.27
C PRO A 12 3.87 3.94 -4.43
N ILE A 13 2.56 3.77 -4.36
CA ILE A 13 1.62 4.70 -3.71
C ILE A 13 0.91 4.08 -2.49
N SER A 14 1.32 2.89 -2.07
CA SER A 14 0.73 2.26 -0.90
C SER A 14 1.15 2.95 0.39
N ALA A 15 0.28 2.92 1.40
CA ALA A 15 0.61 3.47 2.71
C ALA A 15 1.87 2.82 3.32
N ALA A 16 2.09 1.53 3.07
CA ALA A 16 3.27 0.82 3.53
C ALA A 16 4.55 1.36 2.88
N THR A 17 4.55 1.60 1.56
CA THR A 17 5.71 2.16 0.84
C THR A 17 5.98 3.60 1.29
N VAL A 18 4.92 4.41 1.47
CA VAL A 18 5.05 5.81 1.94
C VAL A 18 5.63 5.84 3.35
N ALA A 19 5.13 4.99 4.26
CA ALA A 19 5.65 4.89 5.62
C ALA A 19 7.11 4.43 5.64
N LEU A 20 7.47 3.44 4.82
CA LEU A 20 8.85 2.96 4.71
C LEU A 20 9.79 4.06 4.19
N LEU A 21 9.39 4.82 3.18
CA LEU A 21 10.16 5.98 2.70
C LEU A 21 10.35 7.03 3.79
N GLY A 22 9.33 7.28 4.60
CA GLY A 22 9.42 8.19 5.74
C GLY A 22 10.42 7.69 6.80
N LEU A 23 10.40 6.41 7.13
CA LEU A 23 11.32 5.80 8.09
C LEU A 23 12.77 5.73 7.59
N LEU A 24 12.96 5.62 6.28
CA LEU A 24 14.26 5.58 5.64
C LEU A 24 14.74 6.98 5.19
N ALA A 25 14.01 8.03 5.53
CA ALA A 25 14.44 9.40 5.30
C ALA A 25 15.78 9.67 6.03
N GLY A 26 16.80 10.04 5.28
CA GLY A 26 18.17 10.23 5.80
C GLY A 26 19.15 9.09 5.49
N PHE A 27 18.72 8.04 4.84
CA PHE A 27 19.59 6.94 4.37
C PHE A 27 19.85 6.95 2.84
N ASP A 28 19.52 8.03 2.15
CA ASP A 28 19.66 8.18 0.69
C ASP A 28 18.97 7.05 -0.12
N ILE A 29 17.92 6.45 0.44
CA ILE A 29 17.15 5.38 -0.20
C ILE A 29 16.01 5.99 -0.98
N THR A 30 15.96 5.69 -2.28
CA THR A 30 14.94 6.18 -3.19
C THR A 30 13.73 5.23 -3.27
N LEU A 31 12.60 5.74 -3.77
CA LEU A 31 11.45 4.89 -4.09
C LEU A 31 11.82 3.77 -5.06
N PHE A 32 12.70 4.07 -6.02
CA PHE A 32 13.13 3.08 -7.01
C PHE A 32 13.91 1.93 -6.38
N ASP A 33 14.76 2.21 -5.39
CA ASP A 33 15.53 1.18 -4.69
C ASP A 33 14.61 0.22 -3.93
N ILE A 34 13.56 0.76 -3.29
CA ILE A 34 12.54 -0.04 -2.63
C ILE A 34 11.80 -0.92 -3.66
N LEU A 35 11.33 -0.33 -4.75
CA LEU A 35 10.57 -1.07 -5.77
C LEU A 35 11.41 -2.13 -6.47
N LYS A 36 12.69 -1.88 -6.70
CA LYS A 36 13.64 -2.84 -7.28
C LYS A 36 13.75 -4.13 -6.47
N ILE A 37 13.54 -4.04 -5.16
CA ILE A 37 13.56 -5.19 -4.26
C ILE A 37 12.15 -5.78 -4.11
N THR A 38 11.16 -4.93 -3.85
CA THR A 38 9.81 -5.38 -3.49
C THR A 38 9.05 -6.00 -4.67
N ILE A 39 9.23 -5.49 -5.89
CA ILE A 39 8.54 -6.04 -7.07
C ILE A 39 8.98 -7.49 -7.35
N PRO A 40 10.28 -7.83 -7.49
CA PRO A 40 10.70 -9.21 -7.71
C PRO A 40 10.32 -10.13 -6.54
N ALA A 41 10.49 -9.67 -5.30
CA ALA A 41 10.12 -10.44 -4.12
C ALA A 41 8.62 -10.76 -4.09
N THR A 42 7.77 -9.78 -4.39
CA THR A 42 6.31 -9.94 -4.47
C THR A 42 5.92 -10.91 -5.58
N ILE A 43 6.49 -10.78 -6.77
CA ILE A 43 6.20 -11.69 -7.89
C ILE A 43 6.60 -13.12 -7.50
N THR A 44 7.78 -13.30 -6.94
CA THR A 44 8.26 -14.62 -6.50
C THR A 44 7.36 -15.20 -5.41
N GLY A 45 7.01 -14.41 -4.40
CA GLY A 45 6.11 -14.82 -3.33
C GLY A 45 4.73 -15.24 -3.83
N VAL A 46 4.15 -14.46 -4.76
CA VAL A 46 2.85 -14.78 -5.37
C VAL A 46 2.92 -16.06 -6.20
N LEU A 47 3.97 -16.24 -7.00
CA LEU A 47 4.16 -17.45 -7.81
C LEU A 47 4.32 -18.70 -6.92
N VAL A 48 5.16 -18.63 -5.90
CA VAL A 48 5.35 -19.73 -4.96
C VAL A 48 4.05 -20.02 -4.21
N GLY A 49 3.38 -19.00 -3.67
CA GLY A 49 2.09 -19.15 -2.99
C GLY A 49 1.01 -19.73 -3.90
N ALA A 50 0.95 -19.31 -5.16
CA ALA A 50 0.02 -19.88 -6.15
C ALA A 50 0.31 -21.36 -6.44
N LEU A 51 1.58 -21.73 -6.63
CA LEU A 51 1.98 -23.12 -6.87
C LEU A 51 1.61 -24.04 -5.70
N PHE A 52 1.84 -23.57 -4.46
CA PHE A 52 1.43 -24.33 -3.28
C PHE A 52 -0.11 -24.42 -3.19
N SER A 53 -0.83 -23.31 -3.42
CA SER A 53 -2.28 -23.27 -3.35
C SER A 53 -2.96 -24.14 -4.41
N MET A 54 -2.34 -24.31 -5.59
CA MET A 54 -2.86 -25.21 -6.62
C MET A 54 -2.85 -26.68 -6.21
N ARG A 55 -2.00 -27.06 -5.23
CA ARG A 55 -1.89 -28.44 -4.74
C ARG A 55 -2.67 -28.67 -3.45
N VAL A 56 -3.17 -27.62 -2.82
CA VAL A 56 -3.88 -27.69 -1.54
C VAL A 56 -5.32 -27.26 -1.73
N GLY A 57 -6.23 -28.16 -1.40
CA GLY A 57 -7.67 -27.91 -1.48
C GLY A 57 -8.36 -28.50 -2.71
N LYS A 58 -9.68 -28.54 -2.64
CA LYS A 58 -10.56 -28.98 -3.72
C LYS A 58 -11.19 -27.76 -4.38
N ASN A 59 -11.69 -27.93 -5.61
CA ASN A 59 -12.51 -26.90 -6.23
C ASN A 59 -13.74 -26.61 -5.36
N LEU A 60 -14.20 -25.38 -5.31
CA LEU A 60 -15.37 -24.98 -4.51
C LEU A 60 -16.63 -25.80 -4.85
N SER A 61 -16.75 -26.25 -6.12
CA SER A 61 -17.83 -27.14 -6.57
C SER A 61 -17.77 -28.55 -5.98
N GLU A 62 -16.60 -28.99 -5.53
CA GLU A 62 -16.33 -30.33 -5.00
C GLU A 62 -16.07 -30.33 -3.50
N ASP A 63 -15.99 -29.17 -2.89
CA ASP A 63 -15.75 -29.00 -1.46
C ASP A 63 -17.06 -29.19 -0.67
N PRO A 64 -17.17 -30.24 0.15
CA PRO A 64 -18.39 -30.57 0.88
C PRO A 64 -18.76 -29.49 1.92
N GLU A 65 -17.77 -28.83 2.52
CA GLU A 65 -18.00 -27.78 3.49
C GLU A 65 -18.57 -26.52 2.81
N TYR A 66 -18.04 -26.15 1.65
CA TYR A 66 -18.56 -25.06 0.85
C TYR A 66 -20.00 -25.34 0.38
N GLN A 67 -20.25 -26.54 -0.12
CA GLN A 67 -21.58 -26.94 -0.58
C GLN A 67 -22.61 -26.96 0.56
N LYS A 68 -22.20 -27.39 1.77
CA LYS A 68 -23.04 -27.34 2.95
C LYS A 68 -23.43 -25.91 3.33
N ARG A 69 -22.47 -25.01 3.41
CA ARG A 69 -22.69 -23.59 3.71
C ARG A 69 -23.51 -22.86 2.64
N LEU A 70 -23.36 -23.28 1.38
CA LEU A 70 -24.18 -22.78 0.27
C LEU A 70 -25.64 -23.17 0.44
N LYS A 71 -25.91 -24.44 0.83
CA LYS A 71 -27.28 -24.94 1.09
C LYS A 71 -27.91 -24.31 2.32
N GLU A 72 -27.12 -23.99 3.33
CA GLU A 72 -27.54 -23.29 4.54
C GLU A 72 -27.79 -21.78 4.31
N GLY A 73 -27.58 -21.28 3.07
CA GLY A 73 -27.81 -19.89 2.71
C GLY A 73 -26.83 -18.90 3.34
N LEU A 74 -25.73 -19.39 3.91
CA LEU A 74 -24.69 -18.57 4.52
C LEU A 74 -23.90 -17.77 3.49
N PHE A 75 -23.80 -18.30 2.27
CA PHE A 75 -23.26 -17.59 1.12
C PHE A 75 -24.41 -17.14 0.21
N ASN A 76 -24.61 -15.87 0.19
CA ASN A 76 -25.52 -15.28 -0.79
C ASN A 76 -24.80 -15.33 -2.15
N ASP A 77 -25.15 -16.26 -2.99
CA ASP A 77 -24.66 -16.37 -4.39
C ASP A 77 -25.29 -15.25 -5.23
N LYS A 78 -25.35 -14.04 -4.64
CA LYS A 78 -25.58 -12.84 -5.42
C LYS A 78 -24.34 -12.70 -6.28
N LYS A 79 -24.40 -13.27 -7.49
CA LYS A 79 -23.55 -12.81 -8.59
C LYS A 79 -23.45 -11.32 -8.43
N ILE A 80 -22.25 -10.83 -8.08
CA ILE A 80 -21.98 -9.41 -8.02
C ILE A 80 -22.38 -8.91 -9.39
N LYS A 81 -23.63 -8.44 -9.53
CA LYS A 81 -24.05 -7.74 -10.73
C LYS A 81 -23.13 -6.53 -10.75
N ILE A 82 -22.10 -6.61 -11.57
CA ILE A 82 -21.29 -5.46 -11.91
C ILE A 82 -22.31 -4.45 -12.41
N LYS A 83 -22.66 -3.49 -11.53
CA LYS A 83 -23.59 -2.43 -11.92
C LYS A 83 -22.96 -1.79 -13.14
N ASP A 84 -23.65 -1.85 -14.27
CA ASP A 84 -23.22 -1.16 -15.47
C ASP A 84 -22.85 0.28 -15.07
N VAL A 85 -21.62 0.66 -15.35
CA VAL A 85 -21.12 1.99 -15.02
C VAL A 85 -21.94 2.97 -15.84
N LYS A 86 -22.88 3.67 -15.17
CA LYS A 86 -23.82 4.59 -15.83
C LYS A 86 -23.14 5.67 -16.66
N ASN A 87 -21.89 6.02 -16.33
CA ASN A 87 -21.12 7.01 -17.04
C ASN A 87 -19.70 6.52 -17.34
N LYS A 88 -19.55 5.77 -18.43
CA LYS A 88 -18.27 5.20 -18.88
C LYS A 88 -17.19 6.27 -19.11
N ARG A 89 -17.58 7.46 -19.57
CA ARG A 89 -16.61 8.56 -19.78
C ARG A 89 -16.01 9.07 -18.48
N SER A 90 -16.83 9.33 -17.46
CA SER A 90 -16.33 9.74 -16.14
C SER A 90 -15.41 8.69 -15.53
N ALA A 91 -15.77 7.42 -15.63
CA ALA A 91 -14.95 6.33 -15.14
C ALA A 91 -13.59 6.28 -15.88
N MET A 92 -13.59 6.41 -17.20
CA MET A 92 -12.36 6.43 -17.99
C MET A 92 -11.46 7.62 -17.61
N ILE A 93 -12.02 8.82 -17.48
CA ILE A 93 -11.28 10.02 -17.06
C ILE A 93 -10.65 9.80 -15.69
N SER A 94 -11.39 9.26 -14.74
CA SER A 94 -10.86 8.96 -13.40
C SER A 94 -9.67 8.00 -13.45
N VAL A 95 -9.77 6.94 -14.24
CA VAL A 95 -8.68 5.96 -14.40
C VAL A 95 -7.45 6.61 -15.04
N ILE A 96 -7.64 7.40 -16.09
CA ILE A 96 -6.53 8.08 -16.78
C ILE A 96 -5.83 9.05 -15.83
N ILE A 97 -6.57 9.88 -15.08
CA ILE A 97 -5.98 10.82 -14.12
C ILE A 97 -5.20 10.06 -13.03
N PHE A 98 -5.77 8.99 -12.50
CA PHE A 98 -5.11 8.16 -11.50
C PHE A 98 -3.82 7.53 -12.03
N MET A 99 -3.84 7.00 -13.26
CA MET A 99 -2.66 6.42 -13.90
C MET A 99 -1.58 7.47 -14.17
N LEU A 100 -1.96 8.67 -14.61
CA LEU A 100 -1.04 9.79 -14.79
C LEU A 100 -0.43 10.22 -13.45
N ALA A 101 -1.24 10.35 -12.39
CA ALA A 101 -0.74 10.68 -11.06
C ALA A 101 0.28 9.63 -10.57
N THR A 102 -0.02 8.35 -10.75
CA THR A 102 0.91 7.26 -10.40
C THR A 102 2.21 7.36 -11.23
N ALA A 103 2.12 7.64 -12.53
CA ALA A 103 3.29 7.82 -13.39
C ALA A 103 4.15 9.01 -12.93
N PHE A 104 3.55 10.13 -12.53
CA PHE A 104 4.27 11.26 -11.95
C PHE A 104 4.98 10.92 -10.65
N ILE A 105 4.33 10.16 -9.76
CA ILE A 105 4.95 9.71 -8.50
C ILE A 105 6.19 8.85 -8.79
N VAL A 106 6.08 7.91 -9.71
CA VAL A 106 7.21 7.06 -10.11
C VAL A 106 8.34 7.89 -10.73
N LEU A 107 7.99 8.89 -11.55
CA LEU A 107 8.96 9.79 -12.16
C LEU A 107 9.76 10.57 -11.10
N PHE A 108 9.08 11.24 -10.17
CA PHE A 108 9.73 11.98 -9.08
C PHE A 108 10.47 11.05 -8.11
N GLY A 109 10.00 9.82 -7.96
CA GLY A 109 10.69 8.80 -7.15
C GLY A 109 11.96 8.27 -7.79
N SER A 110 12.01 8.25 -9.14
CA SER A 110 13.17 7.78 -9.90
C SER A 110 14.24 8.86 -10.12
N PHE A 111 13.82 10.13 -10.17
CA PHE A 111 14.70 11.26 -10.48
C PHE A 111 14.60 12.33 -9.38
N GLU A 112 15.52 12.26 -8.41
CA GLU A 112 15.54 13.21 -7.28
C GLU A 112 15.69 14.67 -7.70
N GLY A 113 16.48 14.93 -8.74
CA GLY A 113 16.68 16.27 -9.29
C GLY A 113 15.45 16.90 -9.91
N MET A 114 14.36 16.14 -10.14
CA MET A 114 13.08 16.67 -10.62
C MET A 114 12.13 17.03 -9.48
N ARG A 115 12.46 16.70 -8.23
CA ARG A 115 11.61 17.01 -7.08
C ARG A 115 11.58 18.52 -6.85
N PRO A 116 10.41 19.09 -6.53
CA PRO A 116 10.31 20.50 -6.17
C PRO A 116 11.18 20.83 -4.96
N SER A 117 11.95 21.89 -5.08
CA SER A 117 12.77 22.43 -3.98
C SER A 117 12.41 23.88 -3.75
N PHE A 118 12.42 24.31 -2.51
CA PHE A 118 12.06 25.64 -2.07
C PHE A 118 13.21 26.23 -1.25
N LEU A 119 13.41 27.53 -1.37
CA LEU A 119 14.33 28.26 -0.53
C LEU A 119 13.60 28.66 0.77
N ILE A 120 13.97 28.05 1.88
CA ILE A 120 13.41 28.33 3.20
C ILE A 120 14.57 28.76 4.10
N ASP A 121 14.48 29.96 4.67
CA ASP A 121 15.51 30.52 5.56
C ASP A 121 16.94 30.51 4.99
N GLY A 122 17.08 30.60 3.67
CA GLY A 122 18.37 30.60 2.99
C GLY A 122 18.92 29.21 2.63
N GLU A 123 18.23 28.15 3.02
CA GLU A 123 18.56 26.77 2.68
C GLU A 123 17.63 26.19 1.60
N ILE A 124 18.19 25.39 0.70
CA ILE A 124 17.39 24.71 -0.33
C ILE A 124 16.81 23.42 0.29
N VAL A 125 15.51 23.43 0.54
CA VAL A 125 14.78 22.26 1.06
C VAL A 125 14.04 21.59 -0.09
N THR A 126 14.43 20.35 -0.39
CA THR A 126 13.74 19.51 -1.40
C THR A 126 12.61 18.73 -0.75
N LEU A 127 11.44 18.69 -1.41
CA LEU A 127 10.30 17.94 -0.91
C LEU A 127 10.61 16.44 -0.77
N GLY A 128 10.32 15.91 0.41
CA GLY A 128 10.38 14.47 0.66
C GLY A 128 9.36 13.70 -0.19
N MET A 129 9.68 12.46 -0.53
CA MET A 129 8.83 11.66 -1.42
C MET A 129 7.43 11.40 -0.84
N SER A 130 7.29 11.27 0.48
CA SER A 130 5.99 11.13 1.15
C SER A 130 5.08 12.32 0.85
N SER A 131 5.59 13.54 1.00
CA SER A 131 4.83 14.77 0.72
C SER A 131 4.45 14.90 -0.76
N ILE A 132 5.34 14.48 -1.67
CA ILE A 132 5.04 14.46 -3.11
C ILE A 132 3.88 13.51 -3.40
N ILE A 133 3.89 12.30 -2.83
CA ILE A 133 2.80 11.33 -3.00
C ILE A 133 1.47 11.91 -2.50
N GLU A 134 1.47 12.51 -1.31
CA GLU A 134 0.29 13.14 -0.73
C GLU A 134 -0.26 14.25 -1.61
N ILE A 135 0.58 15.19 -2.03
CA ILE A 135 0.19 16.33 -2.88
C ILE A 135 -0.36 15.83 -4.21
N VAL A 136 0.34 14.92 -4.89
CA VAL A 136 -0.07 14.42 -6.21
C VAL A 136 -1.38 13.66 -6.12
N MET A 137 -1.54 12.79 -5.11
CA MET A 137 -2.76 11.98 -4.97
C MET A 137 -3.97 12.81 -4.56
N LEU A 138 -3.81 13.77 -3.64
CA LEU A 138 -4.89 14.69 -3.26
C LEU A 138 -5.29 15.60 -4.43
N SER A 139 -4.31 16.10 -5.19
CA SER A 139 -4.57 16.89 -6.39
C SER A 139 -5.30 16.07 -7.46
N ALA A 140 -4.89 14.82 -7.69
CA ALA A 140 -5.55 13.93 -8.62
C ALA A 140 -7.00 13.65 -8.19
N ALA A 141 -7.25 13.43 -6.90
CA ALA A 141 -8.60 13.24 -6.37
C ALA A 141 -9.46 14.50 -6.59
N ALA A 142 -8.94 15.68 -6.31
CA ALA A 142 -9.64 16.94 -6.56
C ALA A 142 -9.96 17.13 -8.04
N ILE A 143 -9.00 16.89 -8.94
CA ILE A 143 -9.19 17.00 -10.40
C ILE A 143 -10.25 16.00 -10.88
N ILE A 144 -10.23 14.75 -10.37
CA ILE A 144 -11.26 13.75 -10.68
C ILE A 144 -12.64 14.27 -10.29
N LEU A 145 -12.82 14.76 -9.07
CA LEU A 145 -14.12 15.28 -8.60
C LEU A 145 -14.61 16.44 -9.48
N LEU A 146 -13.73 17.36 -9.83
CA LEU A 146 -14.06 18.53 -10.65
C LEU A 146 -14.44 18.15 -12.09
N LEU A 147 -13.61 17.33 -12.76
CA LEU A 147 -13.82 16.96 -14.16
C LEU A 147 -14.98 15.99 -14.36
N THR A 148 -15.18 15.08 -13.44
CA THR A 148 -16.27 14.10 -13.52
C THR A 148 -17.58 14.64 -12.95
N LYS A 149 -17.55 15.83 -12.33
CA LYS A 149 -18.69 16.42 -11.61
C LYS A 149 -19.33 15.44 -10.63
N THR A 150 -18.49 14.62 -10.00
CA THR A 150 -18.93 13.63 -9.01
C THR A 150 -19.16 14.35 -7.69
N ASP A 151 -20.31 14.06 -7.09
CA ASP A 151 -20.64 14.55 -5.75
C ASP A 151 -19.69 13.89 -4.72
N GLY A 152 -18.93 14.71 -3.99
CA GLY A 152 -17.99 14.24 -2.97
C GLY A 152 -18.68 13.43 -1.87
N ILE A 153 -19.91 13.80 -1.48
CA ILE A 153 -20.70 13.05 -0.48
C ILE A 153 -20.97 11.62 -0.98
N LYS A 154 -21.31 11.47 -2.27
CA LYS A 154 -21.53 10.14 -2.86
C LYS A 154 -20.24 9.32 -2.94
N ALA A 155 -19.11 9.98 -3.16
CA ALA A 155 -17.82 9.32 -3.16
C ALA A 155 -17.48 8.75 -1.76
N THR A 156 -17.76 9.49 -0.69
CA THR A 156 -17.50 9.04 0.69
C THR A 156 -18.47 7.95 1.16
N GLN A 157 -19.65 7.83 0.55
CA GLN A 157 -20.62 6.77 0.83
C GLN A 157 -20.27 5.44 0.12
N GLY A 158 -19.30 5.44 -0.77
CA GLY A 158 -18.80 4.22 -1.41
C GLY A 158 -18.12 3.29 -0.40
N SER A 159 -18.11 1.99 -0.67
CA SER A 159 -17.52 0.99 0.24
C SER A 159 -16.00 1.15 0.44
N VAL A 160 -15.32 1.77 -0.50
CA VAL A 160 -13.85 1.93 -0.48
C VAL A 160 -13.43 3.00 0.53
N PHE A 161 -14.15 4.12 0.61
CA PHE A 161 -13.79 5.22 1.50
C PHE A 161 -13.83 4.84 2.99
N PRO A 162 -14.93 4.25 3.53
CA PRO A 162 -14.94 3.81 4.92
C PRO A 162 -13.88 2.75 5.23
N ALA A 163 -13.65 1.80 4.32
CA ALA A 163 -12.59 0.81 4.49
C ALA A 163 -11.19 1.45 4.53
N GLY A 164 -10.94 2.44 3.66
CA GLY A 164 -9.71 3.22 3.68
C GLY A 164 -9.53 4.00 4.98
N MET A 165 -10.58 4.66 5.47
CA MET A 165 -10.52 5.41 6.73
C MET A 165 -10.29 4.49 7.93
N GLN A 166 -10.90 3.31 7.97
CA GLN A 166 -10.62 2.32 9.01
C GLN A 166 -9.15 1.88 8.98
N ALA A 167 -8.61 1.64 7.79
CA ALA A 167 -7.19 1.28 7.63
C ALA A 167 -6.27 2.41 8.12
N VAL A 168 -6.56 3.67 7.75
CA VAL A 168 -5.77 4.84 8.21
C VAL A 168 -5.77 4.93 9.73
N ILE A 169 -6.93 4.83 10.38
CA ILE A 169 -7.04 4.91 11.85
C ILE A 169 -6.27 3.76 12.51
N ALA A 170 -6.42 2.53 11.99
CA ALA A 170 -5.73 1.37 12.54
C ALA A 170 -4.21 1.48 12.38
N ILE A 171 -3.72 1.83 11.18
CA ILE A 171 -2.30 1.98 10.90
C ILE A 171 -1.71 3.12 11.74
N PHE A 172 -2.39 4.27 11.82
CA PHE A 172 -1.94 5.41 12.62
C PHE A 172 -1.84 5.04 14.10
N GLY A 173 -2.85 4.36 14.65
CA GLY A 173 -2.84 3.93 16.05
C GLY A 173 -1.70 2.95 16.36
N ILE A 174 -1.49 1.95 15.49
CA ILE A 174 -0.41 0.97 15.63
C ILE A 174 0.96 1.64 15.45
N ALA A 175 1.10 2.50 14.46
CA ALA A 175 2.36 3.22 14.20
C ALA A 175 2.73 4.12 15.38
N TRP A 176 1.78 4.89 15.90
CA TRP A 176 2.03 5.77 17.05
C TRP A 176 2.40 4.99 18.29
N MET A 177 1.67 3.92 18.60
CA MET A 177 1.98 3.04 19.73
C MET A 177 3.38 2.42 19.57
N GLY A 178 3.68 1.90 18.37
CA GLY A 178 4.98 1.30 18.07
C GLY A 178 6.12 2.30 18.17
N ASP A 179 5.96 3.50 17.61
CA ASP A 179 6.96 4.57 17.68
C ASP A 179 7.22 5.00 19.14
N THR A 180 6.16 5.23 19.91
CA THR A 180 6.28 5.58 21.33
C THR A 180 7.02 4.49 22.13
N PHE A 181 6.69 3.22 21.86
CA PHE A 181 7.35 2.08 22.48
C PHE A 181 8.84 2.00 22.10
N LEU A 182 9.13 2.12 20.82
CA LEU A 182 10.50 2.07 20.30
C LEU A 182 11.35 3.22 20.85
N GLN A 183 10.86 4.45 20.81
CA GLN A 183 11.58 5.61 21.35
C GLN A 183 11.85 5.47 22.85
N GLY A 184 10.88 4.98 23.61
CA GLY A 184 11.02 4.76 25.05
C GLY A 184 12.00 3.63 25.43
N ASN A 185 12.25 2.68 24.52
CA ASN A 185 13.06 1.50 24.77
C ASN A 185 14.27 1.35 23.83
N MET A 186 14.56 2.37 23.02
CA MET A 186 15.59 2.29 21.97
C MET A 186 16.95 1.82 22.48
N ALA A 187 17.42 2.34 23.61
CA ALA A 187 18.72 1.98 24.17
C ALA A 187 18.79 0.48 24.55
N GLN A 188 17.73 -0.06 25.15
CA GLN A 188 17.67 -1.46 25.56
C GLN A 188 17.51 -2.39 24.34
N LEU A 189 16.69 -1.99 23.37
CA LEU A 189 16.49 -2.74 22.14
C LEU A 189 17.76 -2.81 21.29
N THR A 190 18.45 -1.68 21.11
CA THR A 190 19.71 -1.64 20.37
C THR A 190 20.75 -2.54 21.01
N PHE A 191 20.93 -2.45 22.33
CA PHE A 191 21.88 -3.28 23.06
C PHE A 191 21.56 -4.78 22.93
N SER A 192 20.29 -5.16 23.02
CA SER A 192 19.86 -6.57 22.94
C SER A 192 19.96 -7.15 21.53
N ILE A 193 19.63 -6.34 20.51
CA ILE A 193 19.56 -6.78 19.11
C ILE A 193 20.94 -6.75 18.47
N GLU A 194 21.77 -5.76 18.78
CA GLU A 194 23.08 -5.57 18.14
C GLU A 194 24.00 -6.78 18.31
N GLY A 195 24.00 -7.39 19.49
CA GLY A 195 24.78 -8.59 19.77
C GLY A 195 24.34 -9.81 18.96
N ILE A 196 23.03 -9.95 18.77
CA ILE A 196 22.43 -11.09 18.03
C ILE A 196 22.61 -10.89 16.51
N VAL A 197 22.34 -9.69 16.02
CA VAL A 197 22.42 -9.39 14.57
C VAL A 197 23.85 -9.45 14.04
N ARG A 198 24.81 -9.02 14.84
CA ARG A 198 26.24 -9.12 14.46
C ARG A 198 26.70 -10.56 14.33
N GLN A 199 26.21 -11.47 15.18
CA GLN A 199 26.60 -12.88 15.14
C GLN A 199 25.80 -13.69 14.13
N MET A 200 24.53 -13.38 13.93
CA MET A 200 23.61 -14.15 13.08
C MET A 200 22.66 -13.23 12.31
N PRO A 201 23.10 -12.57 11.22
CA PRO A 201 22.27 -11.61 10.46
C PRO A 201 20.96 -12.20 9.92
N TRP A 202 20.93 -13.50 9.65
CA TRP A 202 19.73 -14.19 9.15
C TRP A 202 18.61 -14.33 10.20
N LEU A 203 18.95 -14.31 11.48
CA LEU A 203 17.97 -14.31 12.57
C LEU A 203 17.10 -13.05 12.58
N PHE A 204 17.63 -11.94 12.10
CA PHE A 204 16.86 -10.70 11.97
C PHE A 204 15.67 -10.87 11.03
N GLY A 205 15.85 -11.59 9.92
CA GLY A 205 14.75 -11.91 9.00
C GLY A 205 13.64 -12.73 9.66
N ILE A 206 14.00 -13.68 10.54
CA ILE A 206 13.00 -14.48 11.28
C ILE A 206 12.31 -13.64 12.36
N ALA A 207 13.05 -12.83 13.09
CA ALA A 207 12.50 -11.98 14.16
C ALA A 207 11.49 -10.93 13.65
N LEU A 208 11.56 -10.56 12.39
CA LEU A 208 10.57 -9.66 11.75
C LEU A 208 9.23 -10.35 11.47
N PHE A 209 9.15 -11.69 11.50
CA PHE A 209 7.94 -12.47 11.23
C PHE A 209 7.27 -13.03 12.47
N VAL A 210 7.87 -12.87 13.64
CA VAL A 210 7.34 -13.31 14.93
C VAL A 210 6.76 -12.13 15.71
#